data_7bb7d7d5bb9245061043d9cfdb30f907
#
_entry.id   7bb7d7d5bb9245061043d9cfdb30f907
#
_cell.length_a   1.000
_cell.length_b   1.000
_cell.length_c   1.000
_cell.angle_alpha   90.00
_cell.angle_beta   90.00
_cell.angle_gamma   90.00
#
_symmetry.space_group_name_H-M   'P 1'
#
loop_
_entity.id
_entity.type
_entity.pdbx_description
1 polymer ?
#
loop_
_entity_poly.entity_id
_entity_poly.type
_entity_poly.pdbx_seq_one_letter_code
_entity_poly.pdbx_strand_id
1 'polypeptide(L)'
;LSFPLDLVVKDVQAVNPEKGDTLLRLKRLEVSVQMLPLLKKEIEIDGIGIEEADVHTGDFIDGMGIDGHLGELFLESHGVVFDPEKAVLNEFSIRNTDLEICLTDTTETPDSTTTDTLYWKIDLRKIALENVSVGLKMPHDNLDMRVSLASSVLKNGYIDLHESSYAVQSFDIEGGALVMDSTLHLQNIDLQVDSLFYGGRDIRAIVSRFDMQERLTGLELVSTYAKLVADKKQ
;
A
#
# COMPACT_ATOMS: atom_id res chain seq x y z
N LEU A 1 5.77 5.98 30.79
CA LEU A 1 4.81 7.07 30.67
C LEU A 1 4.94 7.64 29.23
N SER A 2 3.94 7.39 28.42
CA SER A 2 3.83 7.95 27.07
C SER A 2 3.06 9.28 27.17
N PHE A 3 3.58 10.33 26.54
CA PHE A 3 2.88 11.60 26.42
C PHE A 3 2.79 11.91 24.94
N PRO A 4 1.73 11.48 24.25
CA PRO A 4 1.54 11.83 22.85
C PRO A 4 1.26 13.33 22.70
N LEU A 5 1.78 13.89 21.63
CA LEU A 5 1.47 15.25 21.15
C LEU A 5 0.76 15.10 19.82
N ASP A 6 -0.50 15.51 19.79
CA ASP A 6 -1.30 15.48 18.57
C ASP A 6 -1.23 16.83 17.86
N LEU A 7 -0.76 16.80 16.62
CA LEU A 7 -0.79 17.92 15.71
C LEU A 7 -1.94 17.74 14.73
N VAL A 8 -2.92 18.65 14.78
CA VAL A 8 -4.07 18.63 13.87
C VAL A 8 -4.03 19.86 12.97
N VAL A 9 -4.04 19.64 11.66
CA VAL A 9 -4.13 20.68 10.64
C VAL A 9 -5.41 20.45 9.85
N LYS A 10 -6.17 21.51 9.57
CA LYS A 10 -7.43 21.45 8.86
C LYS A 10 -7.43 22.36 7.64
N ASP A 11 -8.22 22.00 6.64
CA ASP A 11 -8.46 22.81 5.44
C ASP A 11 -7.15 23.21 4.75
N VAL A 12 -6.26 22.24 4.57
CA VAL A 12 -4.96 22.44 3.91
C VAL A 12 -5.17 22.50 2.41
N GLN A 13 -4.52 23.44 1.76
CA GLN A 13 -4.46 23.52 0.32
C GLN A 13 -3.00 23.76 -0.11
N ALA A 14 -2.52 22.88 -1.00
CA ALA A 14 -1.25 23.08 -1.69
C ALA A 14 -1.53 23.52 -3.12
N VAL A 15 -0.84 24.59 -3.56
CA VAL A 15 -1.04 25.18 -4.88
C VAL A 15 0.31 25.19 -5.61
N ASN A 16 0.29 24.84 -6.87
CA ASN A 16 1.45 24.98 -7.74
C ASN A 16 1.84 26.46 -7.85
N PRO A 17 3.03 26.88 -7.40
CA PRO A 17 3.43 28.30 -7.39
C PRO A 17 3.58 28.88 -8.80
N GLU A 18 3.80 28.08 -9.82
CA GLU A 18 4.01 28.52 -11.20
C GLU A 18 2.71 28.63 -11.98
N LYS A 19 1.81 27.66 -11.83
CA LYS A 19 0.56 27.54 -12.60
C LYS A 19 -0.66 28.05 -11.83
N GLY A 20 -0.60 28.10 -10.51
CA GLY A 20 -1.72 28.47 -9.64
C GLY A 20 -2.75 27.35 -9.44
N ASP A 21 -2.51 26.15 -9.98
CA ASP A 21 -3.41 25.01 -9.86
C ASP A 21 -3.33 24.39 -8.46
N THR A 22 -4.46 23.92 -7.95
CA THR A 22 -4.50 23.19 -6.68
C THR A 22 -3.99 21.77 -6.87
N LEU A 23 -2.87 21.45 -6.19
CA LEU A 23 -2.24 20.12 -6.22
C LEU A 23 -2.83 19.16 -5.19
N LEU A 24 -3.20 19.72 -4.05
CA LEU A 24 -3.76 18.96 -2.92
C LEU A 24 -4.80 19.81 -2.20
N ARG A 25 -5.93 19.25 -1.90
CA ARG A 25 -6.88 19.80 -0.93
C ARG A 25 -7.15 18.73 0.12
N LEU A 26 -7.02 19.06 1.39
CA LEU A 26 -7.08 18.15 2.49
C LEU A 26 -7.93 18.73 3.60
N LYS A 27 -8.97 18.03 4.04
CA LYS A 27 -9.87 18.50 5.10
C LYS A 27 -9.23 18.39 6.48
N ARG A 28 -8.54 17.29 6.77
CA ARG A 28 -7.89 17.07 8.06
C ARG A 28 -6.65 16.19 7.92
N LEU A 29 -5.58 16.65 8.53
CA LEU A 29 -4.36 15.87 8.80
C LEU A 29 -4.15 15.86 10.31
N GLU A 30 -3.93 14.67 10.87
CA GLU A 30 -3.57 14.46 12.25
C GLU A 30 -2.27 13.65 12.32
N VAL A 31 -1.33 14.12 13.13
CA VAL A 31 -0.07 13.42 13.37
C VAL A 31 0.17 13.36 14.86
N SER A 32 0.28 12.15 15.39
CA SER A 32 0.58 11.89 16.80
C SER A 32 2.05 11.50 16.95
N VAL A 33 2.79 12.23 17.77
CA VAL A 33 4.21 11.97 18.04
C VAL A 33 4.48 11.84 19.53
N GLN A 34 5.50 11.07 19.88
CA GLN A 34 5.95 10.93 21.28
C GLN A 34 6.79 12.13 21.73
N MET A 35 6.38 12.79 22.82
CA MET A 35 7.13 13.95 23.35
C MET A 35 8.50 13.60 23.92
N LEU A 36 8.65 12.46 24.59
CA LEU A 36 9.92 12.11 25.25
C LEU A 36 11.06 11.85 24.25
N PRO A 37 10.87 11.10 23.18
CA PRO A 37 11.84 11.00 22.09
C PRO A 37 12.15 12.34 21.46
N LEU A 38 11.13 13.18 21.23
CA LEU A 38 11.31 14.52 20.64
C LEU A 38 12.26 15.41 21.43
N LEU A 39 12.24 15.33 22.77
CA LEU A 39 13.19 16.04 23.64
C LEU A 39 14.64 15.56 23.48
N LYS A 40 14.83 14.34 23.00
CA LYS A 40 16.14 13.79 22.63
C LYS A 40 16.53 14.01 21.17
N LYS A 41 15.73 14.75 20.40
CA LYS A 41 15.85 14.95 18.96
C LYS A 41 15.59 13.68 18.13
N GLU A 42 14.87 12.74 18.70
CA GLU A 42 14.38 11.55 18.03
C GLU A 42 12.90 11.77 17.68
N ILE A 43 12.48 11.35 16.48
CA ILE A 43 11.08 11.44 16.06
C ILE A 43 10.48 10.05 16.14
N GLU A 44 9.49 9.89 17.00
CA GLU A 44 8.70 8.67 17.09
C GLU A 44 7.23 9.01 16.77
N ILE A 45 6.73 8.46 15.67
CA ILE A 45 5.37 8.69 15.18
C ILE A 45 4.48 7.55 15.69
N ASP A 46 3.45 7.89 16.46
CA ASP A 46 2.46 6.95 16.96
C ASP A 46 1.29 6.78 15.99
N GLY A 47 0.95 7.84 15.26
CA GLY A 47 -0.19 7.78 14.36
C GLY A 47 -0.20 8.88 13.30
N ILE A 48 -0.86 8.56 12.19
CA ILE A 48 -1.18 9.50 11.12
C ILE A 48 -2.64 9.26 10.73
N GLY A 49 -3.43 10.33 10.67
CA GLY A 49 -4.80 10.33 10.18
C GLY A 49 -4.95 11.35 9.06
N ILE A 50 -5.59 10.95 7.96
CA ILE A 50 -5.96 11.82 6.84
C ILE A 50 -7.44 11.63 6.58
N GLU A 51 -8.19 12.72 6.47
CA GLU A 51 -9.60 12.72 6.09
C GLU A 51 -9.81 13.61 4.86
N GLU A 52 -10.46 13.06 3.85
CA GLU A 52 -10.90 13.76 2.63
C GLU A 52 -9.76 14.53 1.95
N ALA A 53 -8.95 13.83 1.17
CA ALA A 53 -7.89 14.44 0.38
C ALA A 53 -8.16 14.28 -1.12
N ASP A 54 -8.25 15.42 -1.82
CA ASP A 54 -8.26 15.46 -3.28
C ASP A 54 -6.83 15.79 -3.77
N VAL A 55 -6.31 14.96 -4.66
CA VAL A 55 -4.94 15.05 -5.17
C VAL A 55 -4.99 15.22 -6.68
N HIS A 56 -4.28 16.23 -7.22
CA HIS A 56 -4.15 16.50 -8.65
C HIS A 56 -2.74 17.00 -8.96
N THR A 57 -1.77 16.11 -8.97
CA THR A 57 -0.38 16.54 -9.14
C THR A 57 -0.06 16.95 -10.57
N GLY A 58 -0.79 16.44 -11.57
CA GLY A 58 -0.50 16.70 -12.97
C GLY A 58 0.95 16.35 -13.31
N ASP A 59 1.67 17.33 -13.84
CA ASP A 59 3.10 17.26 -14.18
C ASP A 59 4.00 17.93 -13.11
N PHE A 60 3.49 18.21 -11.91
CA PHE A 60 4.25 18.83 -10.82
C PHE A 60 5.35 17.91 -10.27
N ILE A 61 5.08 16.60 -10.27
CA ILE A 61 6.08 15.59 -9.93
C ILE A 61 6.63 15.06 -11.25
N ASP A 62 7.94 15.18 -11.45
CA ASP A 62 8.59 14.72 -12.67
C ASP A 62 8.40 13.22 -12.87
N GLY A 63 7.95 12.83 -14.06
CA GLY A 63 7.70 11.44 -14.41
C GLY A 63 6.49 10.76 -13.75
N MET A 64 5.75 11.45 -12.85
CA MET A 64 4.62 10.84 -12.15
C MET A 64 3.47 11.83 -11.96
N GLY A 65 2.28 11.45 -12.41
CA GLY A 65 1.02 12.11 -12.10
C GLY A 65 0.19 11.29 -11.12
N ILE A 66 -0.42 11.95 -10.14
CA ILE A 66 -1.40 11.34 -9.24
C ILE A 66 -2.67 12.17 -9.31
N ASP A 67 -3.79 11.52 -9.56
CA ASP A 67 -5.11 12.13 -9.60
C ASP A 67 -6.11 11.28 -8.80
N GLY A 68 -6.98 11.91 -8.04
CA GLY A 68 -8.07 11.21 -7.38
C GLY A 68 -8.37 11.69 -5.98
N HIS A 69 -9.11 10.85 -5.28
CA HIS A 69 -9.66 11.10 -3.96
C HIS A 69 -9.25 10.02 -2.96
N LEU A 70 -8.77 10.43 -1.80
CA LEU A 70 -8.53 9.59 -0.64
C LEU A 70 -9.51 9.99 0.46
N GLY A 71 -10.46 9.10 0.77
CA GLY A 71 -11.48 9.39 1.78
C GLY A 71 -10.91 9.38 3.19
N GLU A 72 -10.29 8.28 3.59
CA GLU A 72 -9.70 8.13 4.91
C GLU A 72 -8.41 7.28 4.84
N LEU A 73 -7.36 7.76 5.47
CA LEU A 73 -6.16 6.98 5.78
C LEU A 73 -5.91 7.07 7.27
N PHE A 74 -5.68 5.93 7.89
CA PHE A 74 -5.29 5.83 9.28
C PHE A 74 -4.08 4.91 9.43
N LEU A 75 -3.08 5.38 10.15
CA LEU A 75 -1.89 4.63 10.53
C LEU A 75 -1.71 4.76 12.04
N GLU A 76 -1.62 3.63 12.72
CA GLU A 76 -1.19 3.54 14.12
C GLU A 76 0.09 2.70 14.20
N SER A 77 1.11 3.24 14.82
CA SER A 77 2.39 2.55 15.01
C SER A 77 2.75 2.45 16.49
N HIS A 78 3.63 1.52 16.81
CA HIS A 78 4.19 1.35 18.16
C HIS A 78 5.71 1.51 18.08
N GLY A 79 6.14 2.66 17.57
CA GLY A 79 7.52 3.04 17.35
C GLY A 79 8.04 2.68 15.96
N VAL A 80 8.48 3.73 15.28
CA VAL A 80 9.33 3.64 14.09
C VAL A 80 10.71 4.06 14.54
N VAL A 81 11.65 3.14 14.53
CA VAL A 81 13.04 3.38 14.96
C VAL A 81 13.93 3.30 13.74
N PHE A 82 14.71 4.35 13.50
CA PHE A 82 15.59 4.45 12.33
C PHE A 82 16.96 3.81 12.54
N ASP A 83 17.36 3.56 13.77
CA ASP A 83 18.61 2.85 14.11
C ASP A 83 18.41 2.01 15.39
N PRO A 84 18.26 0.67 15.28
CA PRO A 84 18.16 -0.12 14.05
C PRO A 84 16.83 0.08 13.32
N GLU A 85 16.84 0.01 11.99
CA GLU A 85 15.69 0.21 11.11
C GLU A 85 14.56 -0.80 11.40
N LYS A 86 13.62 -0.39 12.24
CA LYS A 86 12.51 -1.23 12.69
C LYS A 86 11.23 -0.42 12.80
N ALA A 87 10.13 -1.01 12.35
CA ALA A 87 8.79 -0.45 12.53
C ALA A 87 7.81 -1.52 13.04
N VAL A 88 6.94 -1.13 13.95
CA VAL A 88 5.80 -1.94 14.38
C VAL A 88 4.53 -1.16 14.05
N LEU A 89 3.78 -1.62 13.04
CA LEU A 89 2.52 -1.04 12.62
C LEU A 89 1.37 -1.83 13.24
N ASN A 90 0.62 -1.19 14.14
CA ASN A 90 -0.52 -1.80 14.80
C ASN A 90 -1.71 -1.88 13.85
N GLU A 91 -2.03 -0.77 13.18
CA GLU A 91 -3.10 -0.70 12.21
C GLU A 91 -2.72 0.26 11.08
N PHE A 92 -2.98 -0.17 9.86
CA PHE A 92 -3.00 0.67 8.68
C PHE A 92 -4.33 0.45 7.98
N SER A 93 -5.07 1.50 7.73
CA SER A 93 -6.33 1.40 7.00
C SER A 93 -6.51 2.51 5.97
N ILE A 94 -7.13 2.14 4.85
CA ILE A 94 -7.56 3.06 3.80
C ILE A 94 -9.02 2.76 3.49
N ARG A 95 -9.83 3.81 3.38
CA ARG A 95 -11.25 3.70 3.06
C ARG A 95 -11.69 4.72 2.02
N ASN A 96 -12.69 4.31 1.21
CA ASN A 96 -13.37 5.20 0.25
C ASN A 96 -12.39 5.97 -0.64
N THR A 97 -11.47 5.26 -1.27
CA THR A 97 -10.34 5.85 -2.00
C THR A 97 -10.39 5.41 -3.46
N ASP A 98 -10.27 6.38 -4.37
CA ASP A 98 -10.09 6.16 -5.80
C ASP A 98 -8.93 7.02 -6.29
N LEU A 99 -7.84 6.37 -6.67
CA LEU A 99 -6.62 7.04 -7.15
C LEU A 99 -6.23 6.52 -8.53
N GLU A 100 -5.72 7.41 -9.35
CA GLU A 100 -5.07 7.09 -10.60
C GLU A 100 -3.62 7.58 -10.57
N ILE A 101 -2.69 6.70 -10.84
CA ILE A 101 -1.26 6.97 -10.90
C ILE A 101 -0.83 6.82 -12.36
N CYS A 102 -0.25 7.87 -12.93
CA CYS A 102 0.29 7.86 -14.27
C CYS A 102 1.81 8.00 -14.21
N LEU A 103 2.54 6.99 -14.69
CA LEU A 103 4.00 7.03 -14.80
C LEU A 103 4.35 7.37 -16.26
N THR A 104 4.86 8.58 -16.50
CA THR A 104 5.13 9.11 -17.84
C THR A 104 6.59 9.03 -18.25
N ASP A 105 7.50 8.94 -17.28
CA ASP A 105 8.93 8.86 -17.52
C ASP A 105 9.47 7.46 -17.24
N THR A 106 10.10 6.88 -18.28
CA THR A 106 10.86 5.64 -18.18
C THR A 106 12.35 5.90 -18.44
N THR A 107 12.81 7.14 -18.28
CA THR A 107 14.25 7.39 -18.32
C THR A 107 14.89 6.50 -17.28
N GLU A 108 15.58 5.48 -17.75
CA GLU A 108 16.49 4.69 -16.95
C GLU A 108 17.37 5.69 -16.20
N THR A 109 17.13 5.86 -14.91
CA THR A 109 18.06 6.59 -14.06
C THR A 109 19.39 5.93 -14.26
N PRO A 110 20.44 6.68 -14.72
CA PRO A 110 21.76 6.09 -14.87
C PRO A 110 22.11 5.46 -13.53
N ASP A 111 22.52 4.19 -13.58
CA ASP A 111 22.98 3.38 -12.48
C ASP A 111 23.58 4.24 -11.35
N SER A 112 22.78 4.66 -10.41
CA SER A 112 23.28 5.06 -9.11
C SER A 112 23.65 3.76 -8.40
N THR A 113 24.88 3.33 -8.58
CA THR A 113 25.50 2.16 -7.95
C THR A 113 25.70 2.32 -6.43
N THR A 114 24.79 2.97 -5.77
CA THR A 114 24.63 2.89 -4.32
C THR A 114 23.34 2.13 -4.06
N THR A 115 23.41 0.82 -4.11
CA THR A 115 22.44 -0.03 -3.46
C THR A 115 22.58 0.21 -1.95
N ASP A 116 21.96 1.26 -1.44
CA ASP A 116 21.74 1.37 -0.01
C ASP A 116 20.90 0.15 0.39
N THR A 117 21.56 -0.80 1.03
CA THR A 117 20.88 -2.01 1.50
C THR A 117 19.91 -1.59 2.59
N LEU A 118 18.63 -1.71 2.33
CA LEU A 118 17.59 -1.42 3.31
C LEU A 118 17.54 -2.55 4.34
N TYR A 119 17.72 -2.22 5.61
CA TYR A 119 17.71 -3.19 6.72
C TYR A 119 16.40 -3.21 7.49
N TRP A 120 15.35 -2.58 6.96
CA TRP A 120 14.07 -2.46 7.63
C TRP A 120 13.45 -3.81 7.95
N LYS A 121 13.04 -3.94 9.21
CA LYS A 121 12.17 -5.01 9.71
C LYS A 121 10.85 -4.41 10.16
N ILE A 122 9.77 -4.87 9.54
CA ILE A 122 8.44 -4.29 9.75
C ILE A 122 7.49 -5.38 10.22
N ASP A 123 6.97 -5.22 11.43
CA ASP A 123 5.89 -6.02 11.99
C ASP A 123 4.56 -5.32 11.67
N LEU A 124 3.67 -5.98 10.94
CA LEU A 124 2.35 -5.49 10.56
C LEU A 124 1.29 -6.28 11.31
N ARG A 125 0.58 -5.67 12.25
CA ARG A 125 -0.48 -6.37 12.96
C ARG A 125 -1.77 -6.46 12.14
N LYS A 126 -2.16 -5.34 11.52
CA LYS A 126 -3.38 -5.27 10.71
C LYS A 126 -3.23 -4.27 9.58
N ILE A 127 -3.60 -4.69 8.37
CA ILE A 127 -3.90 -3.78 7.26
C ILE A 127 -5.36 -4.02 6.87
N ALA A 128 -6.13 -2.95 6.70
CA ALA A 128 -7.52 -3.00 6.27
C ALA A 128 -7.76 -2.02 5.12
N LEU A 129 -8.29 -2.51 4.02
CA LEU A 129 -8.70 -1.70 2.87
C LEU A 129 -10.21 -1.89 2.70
N GLU A 130 -10.96 -0.81 2.55
CA GLU A 130 -12.40 -0.84 2.37
C GLU A 130 -12.80 0.15 1.27
N ASN A 131 -13.45 -0.35 0.24
CA ASN A 131 -13.87 0.45 -0.91
C ASN A 131 -12.70 1.25 -1.52
N VAL A 132 -11.65 0.53 -1.96
CA VAL A 132 -10.41 1.11 -2.51
C VAL A 132 -10.27 0.73 -3.96
N SER A 133 -9.98 1.70 -4.82
CA SER A 133 -9.69 1.53 -6.23
C SER A 133 -8.40 2.29 -6.59
N VAL A 134 -7.47 1.61 -7.27
CA VAL A 134 -6.22 2.22 -7.73
C VAL A 134 -6.00 1.86 -9.18
N GLY A 135 -5.87 2.88 -10.03
CA GLY A 135 -5.45 2.79 -11.41
C GLY A 135 -3.96 3.04 -11.56
N LEU A 136 -3.29 2.30 -12.42
CA LEU A 136 -1.92 2.54 -12.84
C LEU A 136 -1.87 2.62 -14.36
N LYS A 137 -1.38 3.75 -14.87
CA LYS A 137 -1.14 3.97 -16.29
C LYS A 137 0.34 4.15 -16.56
N MET A 138 0.86 3.38 -17.48
CA MET A 138 2.24 3.48 -17.98
C MET A 138 2.18 3.57 -19.51
N PRO A 139 2.02 4.79 -20.08
CA PRO A 139 1.80 4.97 -21.53
C PRO A 139 2.92 4.42 -22.40
N HIS A 140 4.17 4.46 -21.93
CA HIS A 140 5.32 3.89 -22.65
C HIS A 140 5.26 2.38 -22.81
N ASP A 141 4.72 1.68 -21.81
CA ASP A 141 4.60 0.22 -21.80
C ASP A 141 3.22 -0.22 -22.34
N ASN A 142 2.37 0.72 -22.73
CA ASN A 142 0.97 0.48 -23.10
C ASN A 142 0.22 -0.29 -21.98
N LEU A 143 0.54 0.00 -20.73
CA LEU A 143 -0.12 -0.60 -19.57
C LEU A 143 -1.17 0.36 -19.01
N ASP A 144 -2.40 -0.12 -18.93
CA ASP A 144 -3.49 0.51 -18.17
C ASP A 144 -4.14 -0.56 -17.31
N MET A 145 -3.92 -0.45 -15.99
CA MET A 145 -4.36 -1.44 -15.02
C MET A 145 -5.14 -0.75 -13.91
N ARG A 146 -6.25 -1.36 -13.48
CA ARG A 146 -7.02 -0.91 -12.33
C ARG A 146 -7.33 -2.09 -11.41
N VAL A 147 -7.02 -1.92 -10.15
CA VAL A 147 -7.38 -2.85 -9.06
C VAL A 147 -8.44 -2.19 -8.21
N SER A 148 -9.52 -2.89 -7.91
CA SER A 148 -10.56 -2.44 -7.00
C SER A 148 -10.85 -3.52 -5.96
N LEU A 149 -11.06 -3.10 -4.71
CA LEU A 149 -11.31 -3.97 -3.57
C LEU A 149 -12.53 -3.45 -2.82
N ALA A 150 -13.55 -4.27 -2.63
CA ALA A 150 -14.63 -3.92 -1.72
C ALA A 150 -14.13 -4.01 -0.28
N SER A 151 -13.45 -5.09 0.08
CA SER A 151 -12.79 -5.27 1.37
C SER A 151 -11.53 -6.11 1.24
N SER A 152 -10.49 -5.76 2.00
CA SER A 152 -9.31 -6.59 2.17
C SER A 152 -8.73 -6.43 3.57
N VAL A 153 -8.34 -7.54 4.19
CA VAL A 153 -7.75 -7.53 5.54
C VAL A 153 -6.54 -8.46 5.57
N LEU A 154 -5.40 -7.89 5.98
CA LEU A 154 -4.19 -8.64 6.29
C LEU A 154 -3.95 -8.58 7.80
N LYS A 155 -3.59 -9.73 8.41
CA LYS A 155 -3.25 -9.81 9.83
C LYS A 155 -1.92 -10.49 10.03
N ASN A 156 -1.16 -9.95 10.98
CA ASN A 156 0.13 -10.48 11.44
C ASN A 156 1.09 -10.73 10.26
N GLY A 157 1.43 -9.65 9.59
CA GLY A 157 2.46 -9.62 8.55
C GLY A 157 3.84 -9.33 9.14
N TYR A 158 4.87 -9.81 8.46
CA TYR A 158 6.27 -9.53 8.75
C TYR A 158 7.03 -9.30 7.45
N ILE A 159 7.83 -8.25 7.41
CA ILE A 159 8.70 -7.91 6.29
C ILE A 159 10.12 -7.72 6.80
N ASP A 160 11.07 -8.44 6.23
CA ASP A 160 12.50 -8.24 6.42
C ASP A 160 13.12 -7.91 5.06
N LEU A 161 13.44 -6.64 4.82
CA LEU A 161 13.96 -6.19 3.54
C LEU A 161 15.39 -6.67 3.31
N HIS A 162 16.19 -6.83 4.39
CA HIS A 162 17.56 -7.33 4.28
C HIS A 162 17.60 -8.80 3.82
N GLU A 163 16.78 -9.65 4.45
CA GLU A 163 16.71 -11.07 4.12
C GLU A 163 15.73 -11.35 2.95
N SER A 164 15.07 -10.31 2.41
CA SER A 164 14.02 -10.44 1.41
C SER A 164 12.99 -11.49 1.80
N SER A 165 12.57 -11.46 3.07
CA SER A 165 11.60 -12.40 3.60
C SER A 165 10.29 -11.71 4.00
N TYR A 166 9.19 -12.36 3.66
CA TYR A 166 7.83 -11.85 3.86
C TYR A 166 6.96 -12.96 4.43
N ALA A 167 6.22 -12.66 5.47
CA ALA A 167 5.28 -13.60 6.06
C ALA A 167 3.96 -12.91 6.35
N VAL A 168 2.86 -13.66 6.20
CA VAL A 168 1.51 -13.21 6.54
C VAL A 168 0.78 -14.37 7.17
N GLN A 169 0.13 -14.15 8.32
CA GLN A 169 -0.65 -15.18 8.99
C GLN A 169 -2.02 -15.36 8.33
N SER A 170 -2.70 -14.26 7.99
CA SER A 170 -3.93 -14.32 7.20
C SER A 170 -4.05 -13.12 6.27
N PHE A 171 -4.64 -13.37 5.12
CA PHE A 171 -4.94 -12.35 4.13
C PHE A 171 -6.25 -12.69 3.43
N ASP A 172 -7.22 -11.79 3.50
CA ASP A 172 -8.55 -11.95 2.95
C ASP A 172 -8.83 -10.84 1.95
N ILE A 173 -9.42 -11.18 0.80
CA ILE A 173 -9.99 -10.26 -0.19
C ILE A 173 -11.44 -10.64 -0.40
N GLU A 174 -12.34 -9.67 -0.39
CA GLU A 174 -13.74 -9.82 -0.75
C GLU A 174 -14.12 -8.78 -1.82
N GLY A 175 -14.77 -9.25 -2.86
CA GLY A 175 -15.26 -8.41 -3.95
C GLY A 175 -14.14 -7.67 -4.69
N GLY A 176 -13.02 -8.35 -4.92
CA GLY A 176 -11.91 -7.81 -5.70
C GLY A 176 -12.22 -7.79 -7.20
N ALA A 177 -11.60 -6.84 -7.91
CA ALA A 177 -11.60 -6.78 -9.37
C ALA A 177 -10.24 -6.32 -9.88
N LEU A 178 -9.81 -6.84 -11.02
CA LEU A 178 -8.64 -6.42 -11.77
C LEU A 178 -9.02 -6.23 -13.23
N VAL A 179 -8.78 -5.05 -13.73
CA VAL A 179 -8.89 -4.74 -15.16
C VAL A 179 -7.50 -4.40 -15.67
N MET A 180 -7.08 -5.04 -16.75
CA MET A 180 -5.81 -4.75 -17.41
C MET A 180 -6.08 -4.58 -18.89
N ASP A 181 -5.97 -3.36 -19.37
CA ASP A 181 -6.27 -2.95 -20.73
C ASP A 181 -7.66 -3.47 -21.20
N SER A 182 -7.75 -3.90 -22.45
CA SER A 182 -8.93 -4.58 -23.02
C SER A 182 -8.81 -6.11 -22.96
N THR A 183 -7.78 -6.66 -22.35
CA THR A 183 -7.38 -8.07 -22.49
C THR A 183 -7.74 -8.95 -21.31
N LEU A 184 -7.78 -8.39 -20.08
CA LEU A 184 -8.05 -9.16 -18.86
C LEU A 184 -9.00 -8.39 -17.95
N HIS A 185 -10.16 -9.00 -17.67
CA HIS A 185 -11.15 -8.44 -16.75
C HIS A 185 -11.56 -9.48 -15.73
N LEU A 186 -10.85 -9.50 -14.60
CA LEU A 186 -11.19 -10.33 -13.45
C LEU A 186 -12.17 -9.58 -12.54
N GLN A 187 -13.19 -10.28 -12.06
CA GLN A 187 -14.20 -9.75 -11.14
C GLN A 187 -14.62 -10.79 -10.12
N ASN A 188 -15.29 -10.36 -9.08
CA ASN A 188 -15.76 -11.23 -8.00
C ASN A 188 -14.60 -12.05 -7.42
N ILE A 189 -13.45 -11.40 -7.22
CA ILE A 189 -12.28 -12.07 -6.64
C ILE A 189 -12.51 -12.12 -5.13
N ASP A 190 -12.73 -13.33 -4.64
CA ASP A 190 -12.73 -13.63 -3.22
C ASP A 190 -11.54 -14.55 -2.94
N LEU A 191 -10.67 -14.15 -2.06
CA LEU A 191 -9.46 -14.88 -1.70
C LEU A 191 -9.32 -14.94 -0.19
N GLN A 192 -9.08 -16.14 0.34
CA GLN A 192 -8.72 -16.34 1.73
C GLN A 192 -7.41 -17.13 1.82
N VAL A 193 -6.41 -16.51 2.38
CA VAL A 193 -5.08 -17.09 2.60
C VAL A 193 -4.90 -17.26 4.11
N ASP A 194 -4.70 -18.51 4.55
CA ASP A 194 -4.47 -18.83 5.97
C ASP A 194 -3.01 -18.61 6.37
N SER A 195 -2.09 -18.75 5.42
CA SER A 195 -0.68 -18.39 5.64
C SER A 195 0.04 -18.20 4.32
N LEU A 196 0.94 -17.22 4.32
CA LEU A 196 1.88 -16.98 3.23
C LEU A 196 3.27 -16.76 3.83
N PHE A 197 4.26 -17.42 3.28
CA PHE A 197 5.67 -17.18 3.56
C PHE A 197 6.45 -17.14 2.25
N TYR A 198 7.26 -16.12 2.09
CA TYR A 198 8.26 -16.00 1.05
C TYR A 198 9.60 -15.63 1.70
N GLY A 199 10.62 -16.40 1.49
CA GLY A 199 11.95 -16.11 2.05
C GLY A 199 13.04 -16.73 1.21
N GLY A 200 13.87 -15.87 0.61
CA GLY A 200 15.04 -16.23 -0.19
C GLY A 200 14.82 -17.32 -1.24
N ARG A 201 14.54 -18.53 -0.82
CA ARG A 201 14.40 -19.71 -1.69
C ARG A 201 13.06 -20.44 -1.54
N ASP A 202 12.36 -20.18 -0.45
CA ASP A 202 11.14 -20.90 -0.10
C ASP A 202 9.91 -20.04 -0.36
N ILE A 203 8.89 -20.64 -0.99
CA ILE A 203 7.55 -20.08 -1.07
C ILE A 203 6.60 -21.11 -0.47
N ARG A 204 5.80 -20.69 0.50
CA ARG A 204 4.75 -21.52 1.10
C ARG A 204 3.49 -20.71 1.22
N ALA A 205 2.38 -21.23 0.72
CA ALA A 205 1.08 -20.60 0.88
C ALA A 205 0.03 -21.66 1.13
N ILE A 206 -0.93 -21.33 1.98
CA ILE A 206 -2.15 -22.10 2.20
C ILE A 206 -3.30 -21.17 1.87
N VAL A 207 -4.06 -21.54 0.84
CA VAL A 207 -5.25 -20.83 0.38
C VAL A 207 -6.44 -21.69 0.72
N SER A 208 -7.33 -21.18 1.57
CA SER A 208 -8.56 -21.89 1.99
C SER A 208 -9.74 -21.62 1.09
N ARG A 209 -9.73 -20.48 0.38
CA ARG A 209 -10.74 -20.13 -0.61
C ARG A 209 -10.15 -19.27 -1.70
N PHE A 210 -10.54 -19.53 -2.94
CA PHE A 210 -10.28 -18.66 -4.08
C PHE A 210 -11.40 -18.81 -5.11
N ASP A 211 -12.12 -17.72 -5.32
CA ASP A 211 -13.18 -17.61 -6.33
C ASP A 211 -12.85 -16.43 -7.22
N MET A 212 -13.02 -16.54 -8.52
CA MET A 212 -12.91 -15.43 -9.47
C MET A 212 -13.64 -15.73 -10.76
N GLN A 213 -14.01 -14.69 -11.47
CA GLN A 213 -14.59 -14.76 -12.82
C GLN A 213 -13.79 -13.89 -13.78
N GLU A 214 -13.48 -14.45 -14.96
CA GLU A 214 -12.96 -13.68 -16.08
C GLU A 214 -14.13 -13.33 -17.02
N ARG A 215 -14.36 -12.03 -17.20
CA ARG A 215 -15.57 -11.50 -17.85
C ARG A 215 -15.61 -11.72 -19.35
N LEU A 216 -14.48 -11.64 -20.05
CA LEU A 216 -14.41 -11.67 -21.51
C LEU A 216 -14.64 -13.07 -22.07
N THR A 217 -14.09 -14.09 -21.39
CA THR A 217 -14.19 -15.51 -21.78
C THR A 217 -15.30 -16.25 -21.02
N GLY A 218 -15.80 -15.68 -19.92
CA GLY A 218 -16.74 -16.34 -19.03
C GLY A 218 -16.12 -17.46 -18.20
N LEU A 219 -14.78 -17.51 -18.10
CA LEU A 219 -14.07 -18.46 -17.26
C LEU A 219 -14.40 -18.19 -15.79
N GLU A 220 -14.83 -19.20 -15.08
CA GLU A 220 -15.02 -19.18 -13.64
C GLU A 220 -14.04 -20.16 -12.98
N LEU A 221 -13.36 -19.70 -11.94
CA LEU A 221 -12.41 -20.48 -11.19
C LEU A 221 -12.81 -20.47 -9.72
N VAL A 222 -13.06 -21.68 -9.18
CA VAL A 222 -13.47 -21.88 -7.78
C VAL A 222 -12.54 -22.91 -7.15
N SER A 223 -11.95 -22.56 -6.03
CA SER A 223 -11.09 -23.46 -5.26
C SER A 223 -11.38 -23.33 -3.77
N THR A 224 -11.61 -24.44 -3.11
CA THR A 224 -11.85 -24.51 -1.66
C THR A 224 -10.59 -24.77 -0.85
N TYR A 225 -9.52 -25.21 -1.49
CA TYR A 225 -8.23 -25.40 -0.83
C TYR A 225 -7.10 -25.54 -1.86
N ALA A 226 -6.03 -24.80 -1.63
CA ALA A 226 -4.78 -24.97 -2.34
C ALA A 226 -3.59 -24.83 -1.39
N LYS A 227 -2.60 -25.70 -1.55
CA LYS A 227 -1.33 -25.61 -0.84
C LYS A 227 -0.21 -25.49 -1.86
N LEU A 228 0.49 -24.38 -1.81
CA LEU A 228 1.67 -24.12 -2.62
C LEU A 228 2.92 -24.30 -1.75
N VAL A 229 3.84 -25.12 -2.21
CA VAL A 229 5.18 -25.25 -1.64
C VAL A 229 6.16 -25.26 -2.81
N ALA A 230 7.02 -24.27 -2.90
CA ALA A 230 8.09 -24.23 -3.87
C ALA A 230 9.41 -24.02 -3.14
N ASP A 231 10.37 -24.91 -3.40
CA ASP A 231 11.75 -24.84 -2.91
C ASP A 231 12.66 -24.71 -4.14
N LYS A 232 13.42 -23.62 -4.23
CA LYS A 232 14.44 -23.48 -5.27
C LYS A 232 15.57 -24.46 -4.98
N LYS A 233 15.51 -25.65 -5.57
CA LYS A 233 16.67 -26.52 -5.63
C LYS A 233 17.83 -25.77 -6.32
N GLN A 234 19.00 -25.90 -5.74
CA GLN A 234 20.27 -25.43 -6.32
C GLN A 234 20.51 -26.03 -7.70
#